data_5b2cebfad55b4c87f4b24bc19280892d
#
_entry.id   5b2cebfad55b4c87f4b24bc19280892d
#
_cell.length_a   1.000
_cell.length_b   1.000
_cell.length_c   1.000
_cell.angle_alpha   90.00
_cell.angle_beta   90.00
_cell.angle_gamma   90.00
#
_symmetry.space_group_name_H-M   'P 1'
#
loop_
_entity.id
_entity.type
_entity.pdbx_description
1 polymer ?
#
loop_
_entity_poly.entity_id
_entity_poly.type
_entity_poly.pdbx_seq_one_letter_code
_entity_poly.pdbx_strand_id
1 'polypeptide(L)'
;MPTQTIVVRWLTEKRQFRHALYISTELDATSVEVVESYDDRGAGEVEIQADIGGLLLRRRRKRSFPAQEMLVLVDDLAHNWLAWLYAWVLKNSSFDGFGPKRIIRDLLTIPGEADIINDELIELCLKASHPYAEAMTDALERLWGLRSR
;
A
#
# COMPACT_ATOMS: atom_id res chain seq x y z
N MET A 1 -11.63 -18.64 29.69
CA MET A 1 -12.49 -18.49 28.52
C MET A 1 -12.41 -19.78 27.70
N PRO A 2 -13.52 -20.35 27.27
CA PRO A 2 -13.50 -21.48 26.36
C PRO A 2 -12.92 -21.06 25.01
N THR A 3 -12.18 -21.96 24.37
CA THR A 3 -11.56 -21.75 23.06
C THR A 3 -11.75 -22.99 22.21
N GLN A 4 -11.87 -22.80 20.90
CA GLN A 4 -11.76 -23.89 19.95
C GLN A 4 -10.38 -23.88 19.29
N THR A 5 -9.88 -25.06 18.98
CA THR A 5 -8.61 -25.26 18.31
C THR A 5 -8.85 -25.90 16.94
N ILE A 6 -8.36 -25.25 15.89
CA ILE A 6 -8.54 -25.70 14.52
C ILE A 6 -7.19 -26.00 13.92
N VAL A 7 -7.04 -27.20 13.37
CA VAL A 7 -5.83 -27.62 12.64
C VAL A 7 -6.13 -27.67 11.17
N VAL A 8 -5.44 -26.85 10.39
CA VAL A 8 -5.52 -26.86 8.93
C VAL A 8 -4.30 -27.57 8.36
N ARG A 9 -4.53 -28.44 7.40
CA ARG A 9 -3.47 -29.13 6.67
C ARG A 9 -3.63 -28.90 5.17
N TRP A 10 -2.59 -28.46 4.53
CA TRP A 10 -2.58 -28.29 3.06
C TRP A 10 -1.33 -28.92 2.44
N LEU A 11 -1.44 -29.24 1.15
CA LEU A 11 -0.35 -29.77 0.35
C LEU A 11 0.34 -28.63 -0.39
N THR A 12 1.65 -28.50 -0.22
CA THR A 12 2.45 -27.52 -0.96
C THR A 12 2.73 -28.01 -2.40
N GLU A 13 3.17 -27.11 -3.28
CA GLU A 13 3.63 -27.43 -4.64
C GLU A 13 4.73 -28.51 -4.65
N LYS A 14 5.56 -28.56 -3.60
CA LYS A 14 6.59 -29.58 -3.40
C LYS A 14 6.05 -30.92 -2.87
N ARG A 15 4.73 -31.14 -2.88
CA ARG A 15 4.06 -32.33 -2.36
C ARG A 15 4.36 -32.64 -0.87
N GLN A 16 4.63 -31.60 -0.09
CA GLN A 16 4.81 -31.72 1.36
C GLN A 16 3.58 -31.17 2.07
N PHE A 17 3.13 -31.86 3.11
CA PHE A 17 2.06 -31.36 3.97
C PHE A 17 2.61 -30.29 4.89
N ARG A 18 1.91 -29.15 4.96
CA ARG A 18 2.08 -28.14 5.98
C ARG A 18 0.83 -28.06 6.85
N HIS A 19 1.02 -27.62 8.07
CA HIS A 19 -0.03 -27.50 9.07
C HIS A 19 0.00 -26.10 9.66
N ALA A 20 -1.17 -25.54 9.95
CA ALA A 20 -1.33 -24.36 10.79
C ALA A 20 -2.31 -24.68 11.92
N LEU A 21 -2.09 -24.04 13.06
CA LEU A 21 -2.94 -24.13 14.22
C LEU A 21 -3.59 -22.77 14.47
N TYR A 22 -4.90 -22.74 14.54
CA TYR A 22 -5.68 -21.55 14.90
C TYR A 22 -6.37 -21.78 16.23
N ILE A 23 -6.42 -20.75 17.05
CA ILE A 23 -7.16 -20.74 18.32
C ILE A 23 -8.15 -19.59 18.26
N SER A 24 -9.45 -19.89 18.39
CA SER A 24 -10.51 -18.90 18.41
C SER A 24 -11.29 -18.94 19.71
N THR A 25 -11.77 -17.79 20.14
CA THR A 25 -12.76 -17.65 21.24
C THR A 25 -14.20 -17.67 20.72
N GLU A 26 -14.39 -17.61 19.40
CA GLU A 26 -15.70 -17.70 18.73
C GLU A 26 -16.06 -19.19 18.57
N LEU A 27 -16.86 -19.70 19.50
CA LEU A 27 -17.20 -21.13 19.53
C LEU A 27 -18.26 -21.52 18.50
N ASP A 28 -19.07 -20.56 18.05
CA ASP A 28 -20.17 -20.76 17.10
C ASP A 28 -19.69 -20.66 15.64
N ALA A 29 -18.47 -20.14 15.40
CA ALA A 29 -17.92 -20.03 14.07
C ALA A 29 -17.41 -21.39 13.56
N THR A 30 -17.66 -21.66 12.29
CA THR A 30 -17.12 -22.84 11.60
C THR A 30 -15.61 -22.73 11.43
N SER A 31 -14.94 -23.86 11.25
CA SER A 31 -13.48 -23.87 11.02
C SER A 31 -13.06 -23.07 9.79
N VAL A 32 -13.92 -22.99 8.77
CA VAL A 32 -13.66 -22.23 7.54
C VAL A 32 -13.74 -20.73 7.82
N GLU A 33 -14.80 -20.27 8.48
CA GLU A 33 -14.98 -18.87 8.86
C GLU A 33 -13.84 -18.34 9.72
N VAL A 34 -13.35 -19.14 10.67
CA VAL A 34 -12.22 -18.75 11.51
C VAL A 34 -10.94 -18.60 10.67
N VAL A 35 -10.69 -19.51 9.73
CA VAL A 35 -9.50 -19.46 8.86
C VAL A 35 -9.57 -18.27 7.92
N GLU A 36 -10.70 -18.04 7.27
CA GLU A 36 -10.92 -16.89 6.37
C GLU A 36 -10.76 -15.56 7.10
N SER A 37 -11.37 -15.42 8.28
CA SER A 37 -11.22 -14.23 9.13
C SER A 37 -9.77 -13.97 9.55
N TYR A 38 -8.99 -15.02 9.76
CA TYR A 38 -7.58 -14.90 10.11
C TYR A 38 -6.72 -14.52 8.90
N ASP A 39 -7.04 -15.05 7.73
CA ASP A 39 -6.34 -14.72 6.48
C ASP A 39 -6.63 -13.27 6.06
N ASP A 40 -7.86 -12.77 6.23
CA ASP A 40 -8.20 -11.37 6.04
C ASP A 40 -7.41 -10.44 6.98
N ARG A 41 -7.23 -10.84 8.23
CA ARG A 41 -6.36 -10.13 9.17
C ARG A 41 -4.90 -10.15 8.73
N GLY A 42 -4.42 -11.27 8.16
CA GLY A 42 -3.08 -11.39 7.61
C GLY A 42 -2.82 -10.40 6.48
N ALA A 43 -3.81 -10.11 5.65
CA ALA A 43 -3.72 -9.08 4.63
C ALA A 43 -3.48 -7.69 5.24
N GLY A 44 -4.20 -7.32 6.32
CA GLY A 44 -3.96 -6.06 7.05
C GLY A 44 -2.57 -5.98 7.68
N GLU A 45 -2.03 -7.09 8.19
CA GLU A 45 -0.65 -7.11 8.72
C GLU A 45 0.40 -6.87 7.62
N VAL A 46 0.19 -7.37 6.42
CA VAL A 46 1.06 -7.12 5.26
C VAL A 46 1.01 -5.66 4.84
N GLU A 47 -0.17 -5.03 4.83
CA GLU A 47 -0.32 -3.60 4.56
C GLU A 47 0.41 -2.76 5.60
N ILE A 48 0.21 -3.02 6.89
CA ILE A 48 0.92 -2.34 7.97
C ILE A 48 2.44 -2.50 7.84
N GLN A 49 2.93 -3.69 7.48
CA GLN A 49 4.37 -3.91 7.25
C GLN A 49 4.89 -3.14 6.02
N ALA A 50 4.08 -3.02 4.97
CA ALA A 50 4.42 -2.23 3.79
C ALA A 50 4.52 -0.74 4.12
N ASP A 51 3.62 -0.21 4.95
CA ASP A 51 3.63 1.18 5.42
C ASP A 51 4.79 1.47 6.37
N ILE A 52 5.02 0.59 7.34
CA ILE A 52 6.18 0.68 8.24
C ILE A 52 7.49 0.76 7.45
N GLY A 53 7.60 -0.02 6.37
CA GLY A 53 8.75 -0.04 5.48
C GLY A 53 8.81 1.13 4.51
N GLY A 54 7.66 1.50 3.93
CA GLY A 54 7.52 2.57 2.93
C GLY A 54 7.58 3.96 3.52
N LEU A 55 6.79 4.21 4.56
CA LEU A 55 6.71 5.50 5.25
C LEU A 55 7.78 5.69 6.35
N LEU A 56 8.62 4.67 6.58
CA LEU A 56 9.72 4.71 7.55
C LEU A 56 9.26 4.97 9.00
N LEU A 57 8.07 4.53 9.38
CA LEU A 57 7.48 4.74 10.71
C LEU A 57 8.42 4.34 11.86
N ARG A 58 9.16 3.23 11.73
CA ARG A 58 10.11 2.77 12.75
C ARG A 58 11.24 3.75 13.03
N ARG A 59 11.59 4.62 12.08
CA ARG A 59 12.70 5.58 12.20
C ARG A 59 12.25 6.94 12.74
N ARG A 60 10.93 7.20 12.80
CA ARG A 60 10.35 8.48 13.19
C ARG A 60 9.78 8.41 14.60
N ARG A 61 10.65 8.34 15.62
CA ARG A 61 10.22 8.33 17.02
C ARG A 61 10.16 9.74 17.58
N LYS A 62 9.07 10.06 18.27
CA LYS A 62 8.90 11.31 19.01
C LYS A 62 9.00 11.06 20.52
N ARG A 63 9.48 12.07 21.27
CA ARG A 63 9.66 11.96 22.72
C ARG A 63 8.36 12.15 23.51
N SER A 64 7.37 12.84 22.95
CA SER A 64 6.09 13.04 23.60
C SER A 64 5.00 12.23 22.92
N PHE A 65 4.03 11.74 23.70
CA PHE A 65 2.91 10.94 23.19
C PHE A 65 2.05 11.71 22.16
N PRO A 66 1.65 12.99 22.41
CA PRO A 66 0.89 13.74 21.41
C PRO A 66 1.61 13.94 20.08
N ALA A 67 2.94 14.14 20.12
CA ALA A 67 3.73 14.25 18.89
C ALA A 67 3.86 12.91 18.14
N GLN A 68 3.86 11.80 18.87
CA GLN A 68 3.84 10.47 18.26
C GLN A 68 2.48 10.15 17.65
N GLU A 69 1.39 10.51 18.34
CA GLU A 69 0.02 10.37 17.84
C GLU A 69 -0.19 11.19 16.57
N MET A 70 0.23 12.46 16.55
CA MET A 70 0.17 13.29 15.34
C MET A 70 0.97 12.69 14.18
N LEU A 71 2.13 12.10 14.46
CA LEU A 71 2.92 11.44 13.42
C LEU A 71 2.17 10.26 12.81
N VAL A 72 1.50 9.43 13.62
CA VAL A 72 0.69 8.30 13.13
C VAL A 72 -0.45 8.80 12.25
N LEU A 73 -1.16 9.85 12.66
CA LEU A 73 -2.25 10.43 11.85
C LEU A 73 -1.76 10.98 10.50
N VAL A 74 -0.56 11.59 10.47
CA VAL A 74 0.04 12.05 9.21
C VAL A 74 0.45 10.86 8.32
N ASP A 75 0.94 9.79 8.92
CA ASP A 75 1.29 8.58 8.17
C ASP A 75 0.04 7.87 7.62
N ASP A 76 -1.07 7.83 8.36
CA ASP A 76 -2.37 7.33 7.87
C ASP A 76 -2.88 8.17 6.69
N LEU A 77 -2.74 9.49 6.76
CA LEU A 77 -3.08 10.38 5.65
C LEU A 77 -2.21 10.10 4.41
N ALA A 78 -0.91 9.91 4.62
CA ALA A 78 0.01 9.58 3.54
C ALA A 78 -0.29 8.21 2.92
N HIS A 79 -0.66 7.21 3.74
CA HIS A 79 -1.12 5.91 3.27
C HIS A 79 -2.34 6.03 2.37
N ASN A 80 -3.39 6.73 2.81
CA ASN A 80 -4.60 6.94 2.04
C ASN A 80 -4.31 7.66 0.71
N TRP A 81 -3.42 8.64 0.74
CA TRP A 81 -3.01 9.35 -0.47
C TRP A 81 -2.27 8.43 -1.46
N LEU A 82 -1.37 7.57 -0.99
CA LEU A 82 -0.70 6.57 -1.81
C LEU A 82 -1.68 5.54 -2.39
N ALA A 83 -2.67 5.11 -1.60
CA ALA A 83 -3.72 4.21 -2.06
C ALA A 83 -4.56 4.85 -3.18
N TRP A 84 -4.90 6.14 -3.08
CA TRP A 84 -5.57 6.88 -4.15
C TRP A 84 -4.69 7.02 -5.38
N LEU A 85 -3.43 7.41 -5.22
CA LEU A 85 -2.48 7.50 -6.32
C LEU A 85 -2.39 6.16 -7.06
N TYR A 86 -2.27 5.07 -6.32
CA TYR A 86 -2.25 3.74 -6.91
C TYR A 86 -3.54 3.44 -7.66
N ALA A 87 -4.70 3.59 -7.01
CA ALA A 87 -5.99 3.22 -7.58
C ALA A 87 -6.33 4.00 -8.85
N TRP A 88 -6.00 5.28 -8.90
CA TRP A 88 -6.42 6.18 -9.98
C TRP A 88 -5.36 6.37 -11.07
N VAL A 89 -4.08 6.34 -10.71
CA VAL A 89 -2.99 6.63 -11.65
C VAL A 89 -2.21 5.38 -12.03
N LEU A 90 -1.79 4.59 -11.03
CA LEU A 90 -0.80 3.54 -11.25
C LEU A 90 -1.41 2.19 -11.62
N LYS A 91 -2.63 1.90 -11.18
CA LYS A 91 -3.35 0.67 -11.52
C LYS A 91 -3.53 0.55 -13.03
N ASN A 92 -3.31 -0.63 -13.57
CA ASN A 92 -3.33 -0.91 -15.02
C ASN A 92 -2.29 -0.09 -15.83
N SER A 93 -1.22 0.36 -15.20
CA SER A 93 -0.05 0.95 -15.85
C SER A 93 1.16 0.04 -15.74
N SER A 94 2.31 0.49 -16.27
CA SER A 94 3.59 -0.18 -16.07
C SER A 94 4.05 -0.22 -14.59
N PHE A 95 3.35 0.50 -13.72
CA PHE A 95 3.59 0.56 -12.29
C PHE A 95 2.64 -0.32 -11.47
N ASP A 96 1.79 -1.09 -12.15
CA ASP A 96 0.91 -2.03 -11.46
C ASP A 96 1.72 -3.03 -10.61
N GLY A 97 1.29 -3.22 -9.36
CA GLY A 97 2.03 -4.02 -8.38
C GLY A 97 3.19 -3.30 -7.66
N PHE A 98 3.40 -1.98 -7.89
CA PHE A 98 4.35 -1.21 -7.08
C PHE A 98 3.77 -0.97 -5.68
N GLY A 99 4.44 -1.48 -4.64
CA GLY A 99 4.09 -1.18 -3.27
C GLY A 99 4.55 0.22 -2.83
N PRO A 100 4.09 0.72 -1.65
CA PRO A 100 4.36 2.07 -1.14
C PRO A 100 5.83 2.48 -1.20
N LYS A 101 6.73 1.58 -0.80
CA LYS A 101 8.17 1.85 -0.82
C LYS A 101 8.73 2.17 -2.22
N ARG A 102 8.26 1.46 -3.26
CA ARG A 102 8.68 1.71 -4.64
C ARG A 102 8.06 2.99 -5.18
N ILE A 103 6.79 3.23 -4.89
CA ILE A 103 6.10 4.45 -5.30
C ILE A 103 6.85 5.67 -4.76
N ILE A 104 7.15 5.70 -3.46
CA ILE A 104 7.84 6.82 -2.83
C ILE A 104 9.25 6.98 -3.40
N ARG A 105 10.03 5.90 -3.48
CA ARG A 105 11.44 5.96 -3.89
C ARG A 105 11.62 6.25 -5.37
N ASP A 106 10.79 5.64 -6.22
CA ASP A 106 11.03 5.58 -7.66
C ASP A 106 10.15 6.57 -8.43
N LEU A 107 8.93 6.86 -7.94
CA LEU A 107 7.97 7.71 -8.67
C LEU A 107 7.83 9.10 -8.06
N LEU A 108 7.69 9.23 -6.73
CA LEU A 108 7.53 10.54 -6.10
C LEU A 108 8.84 11.34 -6.01
N THR A 109 9.95 10.78 -6.46
CA THR A 109 11.25 11.45 -6.56
C THR A 109 11.61 11.84 -7.98
N ILE A 110 10.72 11.64 -8.96
CA ILE A 110 10.94 12.09 -10.36
C ILE A 110 11.03 13.61 -10.35
N PRO A 111 12.16 14.20 -10.78
CA PRO A 111 12.26 15.65 -10.86
C PRO A 111 11.32 16.20 -11.95
N GLY A 112 10.74 17.36 -11.68
CA GLY A 112 9.86 18.02 -12.62
C GLY A 112 9.65 19.47 -12.27
N GLU A 113 8.98 20.20 -13.16
CA GLU A 113 8.54 21.58 -13.00
C GLU A 113 7.02 21.60 -13.13
N ALA A 114 6.37 22.41 -12.31
CA ALA A 114 4.93 22.55 -12.30
C ALA A 114 4.57 24.04 -12.39
N ASP A 115 3.80 24.40 -13.39
CA ASP A 115 3.24 25.75 -13.52
C ASP A 115 1.84 25.79 -12.89
N ILE A 116 1.71 26.61 -11.85
CA ILE A 116 0.46 26.80 -11.13
C ILE A 116 0.02 28.26 -11.25
N ILE A 117 -1.18 28.47 -11.79
CA ILE A 117 -1.78 29.80 -11.95
C ILE A 117 -3.15 29.79 -11.25
N ASN A 118 -3.36 30.72 -10.31
CA ASN A 118 -4.61 30.83 -9.55
C ASN A 118 -5.03 29.53 -8.85
N ASP A 119 -4.08 28.84 -8.22
CA ASP A 119 -4.25 27.54 -7.54
C ASP A 119 -4.63 26.38 -8.49
N GLU A 120 -4.55 26.57 -9.79
CA GLU A 120 -4.75 25.51 -10.78
C GLU A 120 -3.42 25.08 -11.40
N LEU A 121 -3.22 23.76 -11.48
CA LEU A 121 -2.08 23.17 -12.18
C LEU A 121 -2.31 23.29 -13.69
N ILE A 122 -1.50 24.11 -14.35
CA ILE A 122 -1.60 24.37 -15.79
C ILE A 122 -0.73 23.40 -16.59
N GLU A 123 0.48 23.20 -16.12
CA GLU A 123 1.44 22.30 -16.78
C GLU A 123 2.29 21.55 -15.76
N LEU A 124 2.61 20.30 -16.08
CA LEU A 124 3.53 19.48 -15.33
C LEU A 124 4.53 18.80 -16.27
N CYS A 125 5.77 19.26 -16.22
CA CYS A 125 6.87 18.73 -17.03
C CYS A 125 7.78 17.84 -16.19
N LEU A 126 7.80 16.53 -16.45
CA LEU A 126 8.72 15.61 -15.81
C LEU A 126 10.07 15.57 -16.55
N LYS A 127 11.17 15.42 -15.80
CA LYS A 127 12.51 15.37 -16.38
C LYS A 127 12.69 14.11 -17.23
N ALA A 128 12.75 14.28 -18.55
CA ALA A 128 12.79 13.18 -19.52
C ALA A 128 13.98 12.20 -19.35
N SER A 129 15.06 12.63 -18.70
CA SER A 129 16.20 11.73 -18.41
C SER A 129 15.93 10.72 -17.29
N HIS A 130 14.81 10.84 -16.57
CA HIS A 130 14.46 9.88 -15.53
C HIS A 130 13.81 8.62 -16.13
N PRO A 131 14.21 7.39 -15.73
CA PRO A 131 13.75 6.15 -16.35
C PRO A 131 12.24 5.94 -16.35
N TYR A 132 11.53 6.54 -15.42
CA TYR A 132 10.08 6.41 -15.26
C TYR A 132 9.28 7.66 -15.71
N ALA A 133 9.93 8.70 -16.25
CA ALA A 133 9.26 9.94 -16.58
C ALA A 133 8.18 9.75 -17.65
N GLU A 134 8.51 9.12 -18.77
CA GLU A 134 7.59 8.85 -19.87
C GLU A 134 6.37 8.04 -19.41
N ALA A 135 6.61 6.89 -18.76
CA ALA A 135 5.54 6.04 -18.23
C ALA A 135 4.67 6.73 -17.18
N MET A 136 5.24 7.65 -16.39
CA MET A 136 4.49 8.43 -15.41
C MET A 136 3.65 9.51 -16.08
N THR A 137 4.17 10.15 -17.12
CA THR A 137 3.41 11.09 -17.95
C THR A 137 2.20 10.39 -18.58
N ASP A 138 2.39 9.23 -19.20
CA ASP A 138 1.30 8.42 -19.78
C ASP A 138 0.24 8.04 -18.73
N ALA A 139 0.66 7.73 -17.51
CA ALA A 139 -0.24 7.38 -16.43
C ALA A 139 -1.08 8.59 -15.96
N LEU A 140 -0.46 9.75 -15.86
CA LEU A 140 -1.12 11.00 -15.50
C LEU A 140 -2.05 11.50 -16.60
N GLU A 141 -1.65 11.45 -17.86
CA GLU A 141 -2.49 11.83 -19.01
C GLU A 141 -3.77 11.01 -19.08
N ARG A 142 -3.71 9.72 -18.74
CA ARG A 142 -4.91 8.88 -18.64
C ARG A 142 -5.88 9.36 -17.57
N LEU A 143 -5.38 9.81 -16.41
CA LEU A 143 -6.21 10.32 -15.33
C LEU A 143 -6.97 11.58 -15.76
N TRP A 144 -6.30 12.51 -16.42
CA TRP A 144 -6.89 13.79 -16.84
C TRP A 144 -7.61 13.74 -18.18
N GLY A 145 -7.62 12.58 -18.86
CA GLY A 145 -8.22 12.46 -20.18
C GLY A 145 -7.52 13.30 -21.23
N LEU A 146 -6.31 13.77 -20.94
CA LEU A 146 -5.46 14.52 -21.84
C LEU A 146 -4.91 13.55 -22.88
N ARG A 147 -5.53 13.47 -24.05
CA ARG A 147 -4.88 12.84 -25.20
C ARG A 147 -3.79 13.79 -25.66
N SER A 148 -2.56 13.28 -25.70
CA SER A 148 -1.46 13.96 -26.40
C SER A 148 -1.94 14.36 -27.80
N ARG A 149 -1.90 15.64 -28.10
CA ARG A 149 -2.07 16.19 -29.46
C ARG A 149 -0.78 16.08 -30.22
#